data_f18a63b142d7642eebb37101e2fdc34d
#
_entry.id   f18a63b142d7642eebb37101e2fdc34d
#
_cell.length_a   1.000
_cell.length_b   1.000
_cell.length_c   1.000
_cell.angle_alpha   90.00
_cell.angle_beta   90.00
_cell.angle_gamma   90.00
#
_symmetry.space_group_name_H-M   'P 1'
#
loop_
_entity.id
_entity.type
_entity.pdbx_description
1 polymer ?
#
loop_
_entity_poly.entity_id
_entity_poly.type
_entity_poly.pdbx_seq_one_letter_code
_entity_poly.pdbx_strand_id
1 'polypeptide(L)'
;MRNELLLWTSAFLAVFMIGGLFLWPHLRDISAGADHPAVVDDMADQAPGVHTRTDVVTMIVISSHKYFVPAQDGQNVLSVMQTEATSADGFSFTTKYQPGYGTVVDSINGLREGSSTHWNFYVNGTRSQISVDNARVFIGDTVEWKLE
;
A
#
# COMPACT_ATOMS: atom_id res chain seq x y z
N MET A 1 -52.63 2.09 13.97
CA MET A 1 -52.20 0.74 14.35
C MET A 1 -50.69 0.74 14.15
N ARG A 2 -50.08 1.10 15.17
CA ARG A 2 -49.20 0.47 16.19
C ARG A 2 -47.91 0.03 15.53
N ASN A 3 -46.89 0.86 15.60
CA ASN A 3 -45.74 0.81 16.50
C ASN A 3 -45.23 -0.61 16.78
N GLU A 4 -44.10 -0.94 16.21
CA GLU A 4 -43.11 -1.78 16.88
C GLU A 4 -41.72 -1.19 16.60
N LEU A 5 -41.29 -0.30 17.48
CA LEU A 5 -39.90 0.02 17.75
C LEU A 5 -39.30 -1.21 18.45
N LEU A 6 -38.42 -1.89 17.82
CA LEU A 6 -37.53 -2.81 18.51
C LEU A 6 -36.11 -2.27 18.55
N LEU A 7 -35.83 -1.69 19.68
CA LEU A 7 -34.54 -1.41 20.29
C LEU A 7 -33.68 -2.70 20.28
N TRP A 8 -32.61 -2.67 19.52
CA TRP A 8 -31.48 -3.56 19.78
C TRP A 8 -30.31 -2.72 20.27
N THR A 9 -30.37 -2.42 21.56
CA THR A 9 -29.19 -2.07 22.35
C THR A 9 -28.53 -3.40 22.74
N SER A 10 -27.46 -3.74 22.10
CA SER A 10 -26.54 -4.75 22.60
C SER A 10 -25.20 -4.10 22.90
N ALA A 11 -25.05 -3.85 24.18
CA ALA A 11 -23.78 -3.56 24.83
C ALA A 11 -22.80 -4.72 24.59
N PHE A 12 -21.70 -4.46 23.93
CA PHE A 12 -20.50 -5.26 24.08
C PHE A 12 -19.43 -4.40 24.77
N LEU A 13 -19.57 -4.37 26.09
CA LEU A 13 -18.50 -4.00 27.00
C LEU A 13 -17.71 -5.29 27.28
N ALA A 14 -16.60 -5.48 26.65
CA ALA A 14 -15.64 -6.51 27.03
C ALA A 14 -14.33 -5.84 27.45
N VAL A 15 -14.22 -5.73 28.74
CA VAL A 15 -13.03 -5.47 29.53
C VAL A 15 -11.98 -6.54 29.23
N PHE A 16 -10.80 -6.12 28.74
CA PHE A 16 -9.58 -6.88 28.91
C PHE A 16 -8.49 -5.98 29.52
N MET A 17 -8.57 -5.86 30.83
CA MET A 17 -7.46 -5.50 31.70
C MET A 17 -6.83 -6.80 32.22
N ILE A 18 -5.72 -7.19 31.69
CA ILE A 18 -4.73 -8.06 32.34
C ILE A 18 -3.43 -7.65 31.68
N GLY A 19 -2.51 -6.88 32.25
CA GLY A 19 -1.78 -7.23 33.44
C GLY A 19 -0.62 -8.15 33.05
N GLY A 20 0.45 -7.56 32.47
CA GLY A 20 1.69 -8.27 32.20
C GLY A 20 2.87 -7.33 32.35
N LEU A 21 3.20 -7.02 33.61
CA LEU A 21 4.51 -6.53 34.00
C LEU A 21 5.54 -7.63 33.68
N PHE A 22 6.25 -7.50 32.59
CA PHE A 22 7.47 -8.27 32.41
C PHE A 22 8.66 -7.43 32.89
N LEU A 23 9.01 -7.69 34.17
CA LEU A 23 10.30 -7.34 34.75
C LEU A 23 11.37 -8.19 34.06
N TRP A 24 12.21 -7.55 33.26
CA TRP A 24 13.45 -8.16 32.82
C TRP A 24 14.54 -7.82 33.81
N PRO A 25 15.18 -8.83 34.48
CA PRO A 25 16.27 -8.57 35.38
C PRO A 25 17.56 -8.25 34.63
N HIS A 26 18.21 -7.23 35.14
CA HIS A 26 19.58 -6.88 34.90
C HIS A 26 20.52 -8.08 34.97
N LEU A 27 21.37 -8.24 33.98
CA LEU A 27 22.62 -8.94 34.15
C LEU A 27 23.75 -7.94 33.96
N ARG A 28 24.44 -7.79 35.08
CA ARG A 28 25.62 -6.98 35.32
C ARG A 28 26.84 -7.54 34.61
N ASP A 29 27.67 -6.61 34.20
CA ASP A 29 29.14 -6.59 34.27
C ASP A 29 29.88 -7.93 34.28
N ILE A 30 30.69 -8.12 33.29
CA ILE A 30 32.03 -8.64 33.52
C ILE A 30 33.01 -7.76 32.72
N SER A 31 33.67 -6.89 33.47
CA SER A 31 34.90 -6.24 33.12
C SER A 31 36.04 -7.26 33.17
N ALA A 32 36.79 -7.39 32.12
CA ALA A 32 38.17 -7.83 32.22
C ALA A 32 38.93 -7.36 31.00
N GLY A 33 39.90 -6.51 31.22
CA GLY A 33 40.77 -5.92 30.25
C GLY A 33 41.68 -6.90 29.52
N ALA A 34 42.05 -6.53 28.35
CA ALA A 34 43.28 -6.91 27.70
C ALA A 34 43.69 -5.77 26.77
N ASP A 35 44.74 -5.12 27.13
CA ASP A 35 45.50 -4.23 26.28
C ASP A 35 45.83 -4.91 24.96
N HIS A 36 45.36 -4.33 23.84
CA HIS A 36 45.96 -4.55 22.54
C HIS A 36 46.22 -3.21 21.88
N PRO A 37 47.43 -3.02 21.35
CA PRO A 37 47.81 -1.73 20.76
C PRO A 37 47.00 -1.48 19.50
N ALA A 38 46.59 -0.22 19.38
CA ALA A 38 45.87 0.31 18.24
C ALA A 38 46.66 0.09 16.94
N VAL A 39 46.15 -0.75 16.08
CA VAL A 39 46.40 -0.66 14.64
C VAL A 39 45.34 0.30 14.09
N VAL A 40 45.75 1.51 13.82
CA VAL A 40 44.97 2.47 13.03
C VAL A 40 44.99 1.99 11.62
N ASP A 41 44.07 1.08 11.27
CA ASP A 41 43.65 0.93 9.91
C ASP A 41 42.59 2.00 9.64
N ASP A 42 43.03 2.97 8.84
CA ASP A 42 42.21 4.00 8.23
C ASP A 42 41.25 3.34 7.23
N MET A 43 40.28 2.57 7.77
CA MET A 43 39.11 2.17 7.00
C MET A 43 38.13 3.31 7.07
N ALA A 44 38.24 4.17 6.06
CA ALA A 44 37.21 5.14 5.70
C ALA A 44 35.82 4.53 5.99
N ASP A 45 35.12 5.19 6.90
CA ASP A 45 33.72 5.07 7.21
C ASP A 45 32.89 5.15 5.92
N GLN A 46 32.77 4.02 5.20
CA GLN A 46 31.70 3.83 4.28
C GLN A 46 30.50 3.41 5.11
N ALA A 47 29.85 4.39 5.71
CA ALA A 47 28.46 4.23 6.09
C ALA A 47 27.74 3.56 4.91
N PRO A 48 27.08 2.40 5.08
CA PRO A 48 26.28 1.84 4.01
C PRO A 48 25.28 2.93 3.64
N GLY A 49 25.45 3.47 2.44
CA GLY A 49 24.53 4.45 1.92
C GLY A 49 23.14 3.82 2.04
N VAL A 50 22.32 4.39 2.90
CA VAL A 50 20.89 4.09 2.93
C VAL A 50 20.37 4.51 1.57
N HIS A 51 20.48 3.61 0.60
CA HIS A 51 19.71 3.72 -0.62
C HIS A 51 18.26 3.59 -0.17
N THR A 52 17.63 4.71 0.08
CA THR A 52 16.18 4.79 0.22
C THR A 52 15.65 4.43 -1.16
N ARG A 53 15.64 3.13 -1.46
CA ARG A 53 14.90 2.61 -2.58
C ARG A 53 13.45 2.89 -2.24
N THR A 54 12.88 3.87 -2.89
CA THR A 54 11.46 4.16 -2.73
C THR A 54 10.73 3.00 -3.41
N ASP A 55 10.29 2.05 -2.62
CA ASP A 55 9.57 0.86 -3.07
C ASP A 55 8.14 1.25 -3.45
N VAL A 56 8.01 2.01 -4.55
CA VAL A 56 6.73 2.54 -5.01
C VAL A 56 6.44 2.18 -6.47
N VAL A 57 5.16 2.07 -6.77
CA VAL A 57 4.60 2.17 -8.12
C VAL A 57 4.11 3.60 -8.30
N THR A 58 4.42 4.21 -9.43
CA THR A 58 3.85 5.52 -9.79
C THR A 58 2.51 5.31 -10.48
N MET A 59 1.42 5.83 -9.90
CA MET A 59 0.11 5.82 -10.53
C MET A 59 -0.22 7.22 -11.06
N ILE A 60 -0.63 7.32 -12.32
CA ILE A 60 -0.99 8.57 -12.99
C ILE A 60 -2.44 8.46 -13.46
N VAL A 61 -3.27 9.45 -13.10
CA VAL A 61 -4.68 9.49 -13.50
C VAL A 61 -4.91 10.69 -14.42
N ILE A 62 -5.37 10.43 -15.65
CA ILE A 62 -5.67 11.44 -16.69
C ILE A 62 -4.51 12.44 -16.86
N SER A 63 -3.28 11.92 -16.90
CA SER A 63 -2.04 12.71 -17.11
C SER A 63 -1.84 13.89 -16.13
N SER A 64 -2.65 14.01 -15.08
CA SER A 64 -2.66 15.19 -14.21
C SER A 64 -2.38 14.89 -12.74
N HIS A 65 -2.89 13.79 -12.22
CA HIS A 65 -2.71 13.41 -10.82
C HIS A 65 -1.71 12.28 -10.71
N LYS A 66 -0.64 12.50 -9.94
CA LYS A 66 0.39 11.51 -9.65
C LYS A 66 0.29 11.04 -8.21
N TYR A 67 0.35 9.73 -8.03
CA TYR A 67 0.40 9.07 -6.74
C TYR A 67 1.65 8.18 -6.69
N PHE A 68 2.35 8.19 -5.58
CA PHE A 68 3.51 7.33 -5.32
C PHE A 68 3.11 6.27 -4.29
N VAL A 69 2.67 5.13 -4.78
CA VAL A 69 2.01 4.11 -3.97
C VAL A 69 3.03 3.09 -3.50
N PRO A 70 3.21 2.90 -2.18
CA PRO A 70 4.02 1.81 -1.68
C PRO A 70 3.54 0.47 -2.24
N ALA A 71 4.45 -0.31 -2.81
CA ALA A 71 4.10 -1.56 -3.48
C ALA A 71 5.17 -2.63 -3.27
N GLN A 72 4.80 -3.87 -3.54
CA GLN A 72 5.69 -5.01 -3.57
C GLN A 72 5.76 -5.59 -4.97
N ASP A 73 6.91 -6.18 -5.32
CA ASP A 73 7.09 -6.81 -6.62
C ASP A 73 6.05 -7.92 -6.86
N GLY A 74 5.42 -7.88 -8.02
CA GLY A 74 4.38 -8.83 -8.42
C GLY A 74 3.00 -8.58 -7.79
N GLN A 75 2.81 -7.47 -7.10
CA GLN A 75 1.50 -7.04 -6.62
C GLN A 75 0.57 -6.72 -7.81
N ASN A 76 -0.73 -6.99 -7.67
CA ASN A 76 -1.64 -6.64 -8.76
C ASN A 76 -2.07 -5.17 -8.70
N VAL A 77 -2.49 -4.64 -9.85
CA VAL A 77 -2.89 -3.23 -10.00
C VAL A 77 -4.04 -2.87 -9.06
N LEU A 78 -5.02 -3.78 -8.87
CA LEU A 78 -6.13 -3.55 -7.96
C LEU A 78 -5.65 -3.33 -6.51
N SER A 79 -4.70 -4.13 -6.05
CA SER A 79 -4.13 -3.98 -4.70
C SER A 79 -3.37 -2.66 -4.55
N VAL A 80 -2.64 -2.21 -5.58
CA VAL A 80 -1.98 -0.89 -5.58
C VAL A 80 -3.03 0.23 -5.44
N MET A 81 -4.12 0.16 -6.20
CA MET A 81 -5.22 1.13 -6.09
C MET A 81 -5.89 1.11 -4.71
N GLN A 82 -6.06 -0.07 -4.13
CA GLN A 82 -6.62 -0.22 -2.77
C GLN A 82 -5.70 0.39 -1.72
N THR A 83 -4.39 0.21 -1.85
CA THR A 83 -3.39 0.83 -0.97
C THR A 83 -3.51 2.34 -1.02
N GLU A 84 -3.57 2.94 -2.21
CA GLU A 84 -3.72 4.39 -2.36
C GLU A 84 -5.05 4.89 -1.82
N ALA A 85 -6.15 4.18 -2.06
CA ALA A 85 -7.47 4.58 -1.58
C ALA A 85 -7.60 4.58 -0.04
N THR A 86 -6.69 3.92 0.67
CA THR A 86 -6.60 3.97 2.14
C THR A 86 -5.67 5.06 2.65
N SER A 87 -4.91 5.70 1.77
CA SER A 87 -4.09 6.86 2.10
C SER A 87 -4.96 8.11 2.28
N ALA A 88 -4.39 9.17 2.87
CA ALA A 88 -5.12 10.41 3.11
C ALA A 88 -5.25 11.32 1.88
N ASP A 89 -4.76 10.91 0.72
CA ASP A 89 -4.52 11.78 -0.44
C ASP A 89 -5.74 11.96 -1.38
N GLY A 90 -6.92 11.50 -0.95
CA GLY A 90 -8.16 11.76 -1.67
C GLY A 90 -8.36 10.92 -2.94
N PHE A 91 -7.56 9.87 -3.14
CA PHE A 91 -7.79 8.91 -4.21
C PHE A 91 -8.99 8.01 -3.89
N SER A 92 -9.88 7.85 -4.85
CA SER A 92 -11.03 6.96 -4.74
C SER A 92 -11.32 6.26 -6.05
N PHE A 93 -11.86 5.05 -6.00
CA PHE A 93 -12.27 4.33 -7.21
C PHE A 93 -13.39 3.35 -6.90
N THR A 94 -14.11 2.96 -7.94
CA THR A 94 -15.07 1.86 -7.90
C THR A 94 -14.78 0.88 -9.01
N THR A 95 -15.13 -0.38 -8.78
CA THR A 95 -14.94 -1.46 -9.74
C THR A 95 -16.24 -2.18 -10.02
N LYS A 96 -16.28 -2.87 -11.15
CA LYS A 96 -17.32 -3.84 -11.50
C LYS A 96 -16.69 -5.11 -12.06
N TYR A 97 -17.39 -6.22 -11.93
CA TYR A 97 -16.97 -7.48 -12.53
C TYR A 97 -17.51 -7.60 -13.95
N GLN A 98 -16.65 -7.91 -14.89
CA GLN A 98 -17.00 -8.19 -16.28
C GLN A 98 -16.81 -9.68 -16.58
N PRO A 99 -17.88 -10.43 -16.86
CA PRO A 99 -17.79 -11.86 -17.17
C PRO A 99 -16.81 -12.15 -18.33
N GLY A 100 -15.95 -13.13 -18.13
CA GLY A 100 -14.94 -13.53 -19.12
C GLY A 100 -13.68 -12.66 -19.19
N TYR A 101 -13.67 -11.51 -18.48
CA TYR A 101 -12.49 -10.63 -18.45
C TYR A 101 -11.92 -10.47 -17.03
N GLY A 102 -12.78 -10.24 -16.03
CA GLY A 102 -12.36 -10.02 -14.63
C GLY A 102 -12.83 -8.67 -14.09
N THR A 103 -12.11 -8.14 -13.13
CA THR A 103 -12.42 -6.85 -12.50
C THR A 103 -11.95 -5.69 -13.37
N VAL A 104 -12.87 -4.76 -13.65
CA VAL A 104 -12.60 -3.50 -14.37
C VAL A 104 -12.94 -2.31 -13.49
N VAL A 105 -12.32 -1.17 -13.76
CA VAL A 105 -12.59 0.08 -13.05
C VAL A 105 -13.80 0.77 -13.68
N ASP A 106 -14.76 1.18 -12.83
CA ASP A 106 -15.97 1.88 -13.21
C ASP A 106 -15.85 3.41 -13.00
N SER A 107 -15.13 3.81 -11.94
CA SER A 107 -14.85 5.24 -11.71
C SER A 107 -13.52 5.44 -10.99
N ILE A 108 -12.88 6.60 -11.22
CA ILE A 108 -11.72 7.09 -10.46
C ILE A 108 -11.99 8.55 -10.08
N ASN A 109 -11.79 8.89 -8.79
CA ASN A 109 -11.96 10.24 -8.25
C ASN A 109 -13.32 10.86 -8.63
N GLY A 110 -14.37 10.05 -8.59
CA GLY A 110 -15.73 10.45 -8.95
C GLY A 110 -16.01 10.53 -10.45
N LEU A 111 -15.00 10.44 -11.31
CA LEU A 111 -15.18 10.43 -12.76
C LEU A 111 -15.52 8.99 -13.22
N ARG A 112 -16.74 8.82 -13.71
CA ARG A 112 -17.27 7.53 -14.12
C ARG A 112 -17.10 7.32 -15.62
N GLU A 113 -16.97 6.06 -16.03
CA GLU A 113 -17.05 5.70 -17.46
C GLU A 113 -18.40 6.10 -18.06
N GLY A 114 -18.41 6.36 -19.37
CA GLY A 114 -19.60 6.68 -20.13
C GLY A 114 -20.10 5.50 -21.00
N SER A 115 -21.05 5.78 -21.89
CA SER A 115 -21.55 4.78 -22.83
C SER A 115 -20.52 4.40 -23.91
N SER A 116 -19.59 5.29 -24.21
CA SER A 116 -18.56 5.13 -25.24
C SER A 116 -17.14 5.37 -24.73
N THR A 117 -16.96 5.63 -23.45
CA THR A 117 -15.66 5.85 -22.83
C THR A 117 -15.46 4.90 -21.66
N HIS A 118 -14.29 4.29 -21.58
CA HIS A 118 -13.96 3.31 -20.58
C HIS A 118 -12.63 3.64 -19.90
N TRP A 119 -12.49 3.23 -18.67
CA TRP A 119 -11.22 3.32 -17.99
C TRP A 119 -10.27 2.25 -18.51
N ASN A 120 -9.20 2.70 -19.18
CA ASN A 120 -8.11 1.86 -19.64
C ASN A 120 -6.85 2.17 -18.82
N PHE A 121 -6.04 1.16 -18.58
CA PHE A 121 -4.76 1.39 -17.92
C PHE A 121 -3.58 0.86 -18.73
N TYR A 122 -2.47 1.52 -18.55
CA TYR A 122 -1.21 1.29 -19.23
C TYR A 122 -0.14 1.02 -18.19
N VAL A 123 0.65 -0.01 -18.38
CA VAL A 123 1.83 -0.27 -17.55
C VAL A 123 3.05 0.09 -18.39
N ASN A 124 3.84 1.04 -17.92
CA ASN A 124 5.03 1.56 -18.63
C ASN A 124 4.72 1.97 -20.08
N GLY A 125 3.57 2.63 -20.29
CA GLY A 125 3.12 3.09 -21.59
C GLY A 125 2.47 2.02 -22.48
N THR A 126 2.41 0.77 -22.05
CA THR A 126 1.76 -0.33 -22.79
C THR A 126 0.36 -0.58 -22.24
N ARG A 127 -0.66 -0.50 -23.12
CA ARG A 127 -2.05 -0.78 -22.70
C ARG A 127 -2.21 -2.21 -22.22
N SER A 128 -2.78 -2.38 -21.04
CA SER A 128 -3.08 -3.69 -20.49
C SER A 128 -4.23 -4.37 -21.27
N GLN A 129 -4.07 -5.65 -21.52
CA GLN A 129 -5.10 -6.52 -22.12
C GLN A 129 -5.74 -7.46 -21.09
N ILE A 130 -5.34 -7.34 -19.83
CA ILE A 130 -5.86 -8.16 -18.73
C ILE A 130 -6.44 -7.26 -17.63
N SER A 131 -7.32 -7.82 -16.82
CA SER A 131 -8.03 -7.12 -15.76
C SER A 131 -7.10 -6.68 -14.62
N VAL A 132 -7.53 -5.69 -13.84
CA VAL A 132 -6.73 -5.08 -12.76
C VAL A 132 -6.34 -6.04 -11.63
N ASP A 133 -7.15 -7.07 -11.41
CA ASP A 133 -6.90 -8.13 -10.43
C ASP A 133 -5.86 -9.16 -10.92
N ASN A 134 -5.62 -9.23 -12.23
CA ASN A 134 -4.66 -10.14 -12.84
C ASN A 134 -3.36 -9.45 -13.26
N ALA A 135 -3.41 -8.17 -13.63
CA ALA A 135 -2.22 -7.41 -14.06
C ALA A 135 -1.24 -7.22 -12.90
N ARG A 136 0.02 -7.64 -13.11
CA ARG A 136 1.09 -7.52 -12.12
C ARG A 136 1.96 -6.31 -12.42
N VAL A 137 2.40 -5.66 -11.36
CA VAL A 137 3.33 -4.54 -11.39
C VAL A 137 4.51 -4.79 -10.48
N PHE A 138 5.61 -4.10 -10.74
CA PHE A 138 6.86 -4.20 -10.01
C PHE A 138 7.28 -2.81 -9.53
N ILE A 139 8.13 -2.78 -8.52
CA ILE A 139 8.69 -1.55 -7.98
C ILE A 139 9.35 -0.74 -9.11
N GLY A 140 8.97 0.52 -9.23
CA GLY A 140 9.43 1.43 -10.29
C GLY A 140 8.54 1.46 -11.53
N ASP A 141 7.54 0.58 -11.63
CA ASP A 141 6.57 0.65 -12.73
C ASP A 141 5.71 1.91 -12.65
N THR A 142 5.23 2.33 -13.81
CA THR A 142 4.23 3.40 -13.94
C THR A 142 2.92 2.81 -14.44
N VAL A 143 1.84 3.03 -13.69
CA VAL A 143 0.47 2.68 -14.09
C VAL A 143 -0.26 3.97 -14.46
N GLU A 144 -0.59 4.14 -15.73
CA GLU A 144 -1.31 5.31 -16.23
C GLU A 144 -2.76 4.96 -16.54
N TRP A 145 -3.69 5.75 -16.00
CA TRP A 145 -5.13 5.61 -16.21
C TRP A 145 -5.65 6.65 -17.19
N LYS A 146 -6.37 6.22 -18.21
CA LYS A 146 -7.02 7.07 -19.21
C LYS A 146 -8.49 6.71 -19.34
N LEU A 147 -9.32 7.73 -19.48
CA LEU A 147 -10.73 7.59 -19.82
C LEU A 147 -10.88 7.83 -21.32
N GLU A 148 -11.07 6.80 -22.10
CA GLU A 148 -11.08 6.83 -23.57
C GLU A 148 -12.01 5.78 -24.19
#